data_7a4ab7f02331bb8dc50272a0124a3aa4
#
_entry.id   7a4ab7f02331bb8dc50272a0124a3aa4
#
_cell.length_a   1.000
_cell.length_b   1.000
_cell.length_c   1.000
_cell.angle_alpha   90.00
_cell.angle_beta   90.00
_cell.angle_gamma   90.00
#
_symmetry.space_group_name_H-M   'P 1'
#
loop_
_entity.id
_entity.type
_entity.pdbx_description
1 polymer ?
#
loop_
_entity_poly.entity_id
_entity_poly.type
_entity_poly.pdbx_seq_one_letter_code
_entity_poly.pdbx_strand_id
1 'polypeptide(L)'
;MKKFLVLSILMIQALVGFAQTDRQHIRYGNRWFKQDNYVKAEAEYRKAVDKNPSNPQALYNLGCALLMQKKDSAAIQQFEHAGKIETDPKRKAMAYHNIGWICQSLKMYGEAAEAYKESLRNNPSDNETRYNLALCMRQQKKNKQNKDKQQQKK
;
A
#
# COMPACT_ATOMS: atom_id res chain seq x y z
N MET A 1 0.98 -43.62 -17.01
CA MET A 1 0.99 -43.18 -15.60
C MET A 1 2.33 -42.53 -15.18
N LYS A 2 3.49 -43.23 -15.31
CA LYS A 2 4.82 -42.64 -14.91
C LYS A 2 5.16 -41.31 -15.59
N LYS A 3 4.84 -41.15 -16.89
CA LYS A 3 5.11 -39.88 -17.62
C LYS A 3 4.30 -38.68 -17.10
N PHE A 4 3.04 -38.90 -16.71
CA PHE A 4 2.20 -37.85 -16.12
C PHE A 4 2.66 -37.46 -14.70
N LEU A 5 3.15 -38.44 -13.92
CA LEU A 5 3.73 -38.18 -12.60
C LEU A 5 5.01 -37.33 -12.69
N VAL A 6 5.89 -37.63 -13.64
CA VAL A 6 7.11 -36.83 -13.88
C VAL A 6 6.78 -35.41 -14.35
N LEU A 7 5.80 -35.24 -15.25
CA LEU A 7 5.37 -33.91 -15.70
C LEU A 7 4.78 -33.08 -14.53
N SER A 8 3.97 -33.71 -13.65
CA SER A 8 3.38 -33.02 -12.50
C SER A 8 4.45 -32.59 -11.49
N ILE A 9 5.47 -33.42 -11.25
CA ILE A 9 6.60 -33.08 -10.37
C ILE A 9 7.42 -31.92 -10.96
N LEU A 10 7.69 -31.91 -12.25
CA LEU A 10 8.41 -30.83 -12.93
C LEU A 10 7.63 -29.50 -12.89
N MET A 11 6.30 -29.54 -13.05
CA MET A 11 5.45 -28.35 -12.88
C MET A 11 5.48 -27.82 -11.47
N ILE A 12 5.43 -28.68 -10.45
CA ILE A 12 5.50 -28.27 -9.03
C ILE A 12 6.86 -27.64 -8.72
N GLN A 13 7.97 -28.19 -9.24
CA GLN A 13 9.29 -27.61 -9.04
C GLN A 13 9.46 -26.25 -9.70
N ALA A 14 8.87 -26.04 -10.88
CA ALA A 14 8.87 -24.74 -11.55
C ALA A 14 8.12 -23.69 -10.73
N LEU A 15 6.94 -24.01 -10.19
CA LEU A 15 6.15 -23.11 -9.34
C LEU A 15 6.87 -22.74 -8.04
N VAL A 16 7.58 -23.69 -7.42
CA VAL A 16 8.37 -23.44 -6.21
C VAL A 16 9.58 -22.54 -6.51
N GLY A 17 10.21 -22.69 -7.66
CA GLY A 17 11.34 -21.85 -8.08
C GLY A 17 10.95 -20.36 -8.24
N PHE A 18 9.78 -20.07 -8.79
CA PHE A 18 9.30 -18.70 -8.95
C PHE A 18 8.93 -18.05 -7.60
N ALA A 19 8.29 -18.78 -6.70
CA ALA A 19 7.92 -18.27 -5.36
C ALA A 19 9.12 -17.98 -4.46
N GLN A 20 10.30 -18.52 -4.78
CA GLN A 20 11.51 -18.32 -3.99
C GLN A 20 12.25 -17.04 -4.39
N THR A 21 12.11 -16.58 -5.63
CA THR A 21 12.85 -15.43 -6.15
C THR A 21 12.28 -14.09 -5.71
N ASP A 22 10.95 -13.91 -5.67
CA ASP A 22 10.32 -12.65 -5.21
C ASP A 22 10.57 -12.45 -3.70
N ARG A 23 10.46 -13.50 -2.89
CA ARG A 23 10.77 -13.46 -1.45
C ARG A 23 12.22 -13.08 -1.15
N GLN A 24 13.16 -13.49 -2.00
CA GLN A 24 14.56 -13.12 -1.85
C GLN A 24 14.75 -11.62 -2.06
N HIS A 25 14.14 -11.05 -3.10
CA HIS A 25 14.17 -9.61 -3.35
C HIS A 25 13.46 -8.82 -2.25
N ILE A 26 12.34 -9.31 -1.72
CA ILE A 26 11.69 -8.69 -0.55
C ILE A 26 12.66 -8.64 0.65
N ARG A 27 13.39 -9.72 0.94
CA ARG A 27 14.38 -9.74 2.05
C ARG A 27 15.53 -8.76 1.82
N TYR A 28 16.03 -8.65 0.58
CA TYR A 28 17.08 -7.67 0.26
C TYR A 28 16.54 -6.23 0.36
N GLY A 29 15.35 -5.97 -0.14
CA GLY A 29 14.68 -4.68 0.01
C GLY A 29 14.49 -4.31 1.48
N ASN A 30 14.02 -5.23 2.32
CA ASN A 30 13.86 -5.02 3.75
C ASN A 30 15.19 -4.70 4.44
N ARG A 31 16.30 -5.30 4.02
CA ARG A 31 17.64 -5.00 4.56
C ARG A 31 18.04 -3.56 4.23
N TRP A 32 17.85 -3.13 2.98
CA TRP A 32 18.13 -1.76 2.57
C TRP A 32 17.22 -0.74 3.23
N PHE A 33 15.94 -1.08 3.38
CA PHE A 33 14.95 -0.23 4.05
C PHE A 33 15.34 0.03 5.52
N LYS A 34 15.80 -1.00 6.24
CA LYS A 34 16.31 -0.87 7.62
C LYS A 34 17.58 -0.02 7.76
N GLN A 35 18.29 0.21 6.67
CA GLN A 35 19.48 1.06 6.59
C GLN A 35 19.13 2.44 6.01
N ASP A 36 17.86 2.80 5.97
CA ASP A 36 17.34 4.05 5.39
C ASP A 36 17.73 4.27 3.92
N ASN A 37 18.21 3.21 3.24
CA ASN A 37 18.55 3.28 1.83
C ASN A 37 17.32 2.93 0.97
N TYR A 38 16.36 3.88 0.94
CA TYR A 38 15.07 3.67 0.29
C TYR A 38 15.16 3.53 -1.22
N VAL A 39 16.19 4.10 -1.85
CA VAL A 39 16.44 3.93 -3.29
C VAL A 39 16.82 2.49 -3.63
N LYS A 40 17.74 1.89 -2.88
CA LYS A 40 18.10 0.49 -3.06
C LYS A 40 16.96 -0.46 -2.64
N ALA A 41 16.21 -0.11 -1.60
CA ALA A 41 15.03 -0.86 -1.18
C ALA A 41 13.98 -0.88 -2.30
N GLU A 42 13.67 0.28 -2.91
CA GLU A 42 12.78 0.39 -4.06
C GLU A 42 13.22 -0.52 -5.21
N ALA A 43 14.52 -0.49 -5.58
CA ALA A 43 15.04 -1.30 -6.67
C ALA A 43 14.82 -2.80 -6.43
N GLU A 44 15.05 -3.28 -5.20
CA GLU A 44 14.82 -4.69 -4.87
C GLU A 44 13.32 -5.04 -4.80
N TYR A 45 12.47 -4.17 -4.24
CA TYR A 45 11.03 -4.41 -4.23
C TYR A 45 10.42 -4.40 -5.64
N ARG A 46 10.93 -3.56 -6.56
CA ARG A 46 10.52 -3.61 -7.98
C ARG A 46 10.85 -4.96 -8.61
N LYS A 47 12.05 -5.49 -8.39
CA LYS A 47 12.42 -6.85 -8.85
C LYS A 47 11.48 -7.91 -8.27
N ALA A 48 11.05 -7.76 -7.01
CA ALA A 48 10.08 -8.68 -6.40
C ALA A 48 8.71 -8.59 -7.11
N VAL A 49 8.23 -7.38 -7.39
CA VAL A 49 6.97 -7.15 -8.11
C VAL A 49 7.06 -7.65 -9.55
N ASP A 50 8.18 -7.45 -10.24
CA ASP A 50 8.40 -7.97 -11.61
C ASP A 50 8.36 -9.51 -11.65
N LYS A 51 8.86 -10.17 -10.60
CA LYS A 51 8.80 -11.63 -10.47
C LYS A 51 7.41 -12.16 -10.10
N ASN A 52 6.70 -11.41 -9.25
CA ASN A 52 5.35 -11.78 -8.81
C ASN A 52 4.49 -10.51 -8.63
N PRO A 53 3.82 -10.05 -9.70
CA PRO A 53 2.98 -8.84 -9.65
C PRO A 53 1.79 -8.95 -8.70
N SER A 54 1.40 -10.16 -8.31
CA SER A 54 0.29 -10.46 -7.40
C SER A 54 0.74 -10.67 -5.95
N ASN A 55 1.97 -10.28 -5.58
CA ASN A 55 2.44 -10.34 -4.21
C ASN A 55 2.09 -9.05 -3.46
N PRO A 56 1.06 -9.04 -2.57
CA PRO A 56 0.64 -7.83 -1.88
C PRO A 56 1.72 -7.28 -0.94
N GLN A 57 2.57 -8.14 -0.37
CA GLN A 57 3.67 -7.71 0.49
C GLN A 57 4.75 -6.95 -0.31
N ALA A 58 5.09 -7.41 -1.51
CA ALA A 58 6.07 -6.73 -2.37
C ALA A 58 5.56 -5.33 -2.77
N LEU A 59 4.29 -5.25 -3.17
CA LEU A 59 3.63 -3.98 -3.51
C LEU A 59 3.56 -3.03 -2.32
N TYR A 60 3.14 -3.52 -1.15
CA TYR A 60 3.08 -2.71 0.07
C TYR A 60 4.46 -2.16 0.44
N ASN A 61 5.49 -3.00 0.43
CA ASN A 61 6.86 -2.60 0.77
C ASN A 61 7.43 -1.61 -0.26
N LEU A 62 7.10 -1.79 -1.55
CA LEU A 62 7.44 -0.82 -2.59
C LEU A 62 6.77 0.53 -2.32
N GLY A 63 5.48 0.53 -1.97
CA GLY A 63 4.76 1.73 -1.53
C GLY A 63 5.45 2.44 -0.38
N CYS A 64 5.89 1.69 0.65
CA CYS A 64 6.65 2.25 1.78
C CYS A 64 7.97 2.90 1.33
N ALA A 65 8.76 2.23 0.48
CA ALA A 65 10.03 2.78 -0.01
C ALA A 65 9.84 4.04 -0.86
N LEU A 66 8.77 4.10 -1.66
CA LEU A 66 8.40 5.28 -2.43
C LEU A 66 7.95 6.44 -1.54
N LEU A 67 7.15 6.14 -0.51
CA LEU A 67 6.68 7.13 0.46
C LEU A 67 7.84 7.79 1.20
N MET A 68 8.81 7.01 1.66
CA MET A 68 10.01 7.53 2.32
C MET A 68 10.87 8.42 1.40
N GLN A 69 10.72 8.28 0.09
CA GLN A 69 11.34 9.15 -0.93
C GLN A 69 10.45 10.33 -1.35
N LYS A 70 9.29 10.53 -0.70
CA LYS A 70 8.28 11.55 -1.05
C LYS A 70 7.75 11.42 -2.49
N LYS A 71 7.73 10.20 -3.01
CA LYS A 71 7.12 9.85 -4.30
C LYS A 71 5.65 9.49 -4.09
N ASP A 72 4.87 10.42 -3.56
CA ASP A 72 3.54 10.21 -2.99
C ASP A 72 2.55 9.56 -3.97
N SER A 73 2.44 10.05 -5.19
CA SER A 73 1.53 9.49 -6.19
C SER A 73 1.88 8.04 -6.55
N ALA A 74 3.17 7.73 -6.68
CA ALA A 74 3.62 6.38 -6.96
C ALA A 74 3.39 5.45 -5.76
N ALA A 75 3.58 5.95 -4.53
CA ALA A 75 3.30 5.20 -3.31
C ALA A 75 1.81 4.84 -3.20
N ILE A 76 0.90 5.80 -3.45
CA ILE A 76 -0.55 5.57 -3.46
C ILE A 76 -0.90 4.43 -4.42
N GLN A 77 -0.39 4.46 -5.66
CA GLN A 77 -0.66 3.40 -6.65
C GLN A 77 -0.27 2.01 -6.14
N GLN A 78 0.90 1.90 -5.49
CA GLN A 78 1.35 0.61 -4.97
C GLN A 78 0.50 0.16 -3.78
N PHE A 79 0.14 1.06 -2.86
CA PHE A 79 -0.75 0.75 -1.74
C PHE A 79 -2.16 0.38 -2.20
N GLU A 80 -2.72 1.06 -3.21
CA GLU A 80 -4.01 0.68 -3.80
C GLU A 80 -3.97 -0.73 -4.40
N HIS A 81 -2.93 -1.04 -5.16
CA HIS A 81 -2.79 -2.37 -5.73
C HIS A 81 -2.65 -3.42 -4.62
N ALA A 82 -1.77 -3.18 -3.63
CA ALA A 82 -1.63 -4.06 -2.48
C ALA A 82 -2.96 -4.27 -1.75
N GLY A 83 -3.69 -3.19 -1.45
CA GLY A 83 -4.97 -3.25 -0.75
C GLY A 83 -6.07 -3.99 -1.53
N LYS A 84 -6.08 -3.90 -2.86
CA LYS A 84 -7.05 -4.62 -3.71
C LYS A 84 -6.86 -6.14 -3.68
N ILE A 85 -5.62 -6.61 -3.66
CA ILE A 85 -5.29 -8.04 -3.76
C ILE A 85 -4.99 -8.70 -2.40
N GLU A 86 -4.75 -7.92 -1.34
CA GLU A 86 -4.49 -8.44 0.01
C GLU A 86 -5.75 -9.10 0.59
N THR A 87 -5.59 -10.29 1.12
CA THR A 87 -6.67 -11.08 1.73
C THR A 87 -6.73 -10.96 3.25
N ASP A 88 -5.60 -10.67 3.90
CA ASP A 88 -5.57 -10.42 5.35
C ASP A 88 -6.15 -9.04 5.66
N PRO A 89 -7.23 -8.95 6.46
CA PRO A 89 -7.90 -7.68 6.72
C PRO A 89 -6.99 -6.64 7.36
N LYS A 90 -6.12 -7.03 8.29
CA LYS A 90 -5.23 -6.09 8.98
C LYS A 90 -4.19 -5.51 8.02
N ARG A 91 -3.57 -6.34 7.18
CA ARG A 91 -2.61 -5.87 6.18
C ARG A 91 -3.28 -5.01 5.12
N LYS A 92 -4.50 -5.37 4.72
CA LYS A 92 -5.33 -4.56 3.83
C LYS A 92 -5.62 -3.19 4.44
N ALA A 93 -6.00 -3.14 5.71
CA ALA A 93 -6.22 -1.90 6.44
C ALA A 93 -4.98 -1.01 6.47
N MET A 94 -3.79 -1.58 6.66
CA MET A 94 -2.53 -0.82 6.67
C MET A 94 -2.26 -0.12 5.32
N ALA A 95 -2.56 -0.76 4.20
CA ALA A 95 -2.40 -0.16 2.88
C ALA A 95 -3.31 1.06 2.73
N TYR A 96 -4.59 0.95 3.08
CA TYR A 96 -5.53 2.07 3.00
C TYR A 96 -5.25 3.16 4.05
N HIS A 97 -4.75 2.80 5.23
CA HIS A 97 -4.28 3.79 6.21
C HIS A 97 -3.17 4.67 5.62
N ASN A 98 -2.17 4.07 4.97
CA ASN A 98 -1.07 4.81 4.36
C ASN A 98 -1.54 5.72 3.21
N ILE A 99 -2.49 5.29 2.40
CA ILE A 99 -3.13 6.16 1.39
C ILE A 99 -3.78 7.36 2.08
N GLY A 100 -4.56 7.12 3.13
CA GLY A 100 -5.20 8.18 3.92
C GLY A 100 -4.19 9.17 4.47
N TRP A 101 -3.09 8.68 5.02
CA TRP A 101 -2.02 9.50 5.58
C TRP A 101 -1.35 10.39 4.50
N ILE A 102 -1.05 9.83 3.32
CA ILE A 102 -0.48 10.61 2.21
C ILE A 102 -1.48 11.69 1.76
N CYS A 103 -2.73 11.32 1.49
CA CYS A 103 -3.76 12.26 1.07
C CYS A 103 -3.98 13.38 2.11
N GLN A 104 -3.95 13.04 3.40
CA GLN A 104 -4.06 14.02 4.48
C GLN A 104 -2.89 15.00 4.48
N SER A 105 -1.65 14.52 4.29
CA SER A 105 -0.45 15.36 4.22
C SER A 105 -0.50 16.32 3.04
N LEU A 106 -1.11 15.90 1.94
CA LEU A 106 -1.35 16.71 0.74
C LEU A 106 -2.60 17.60 0.85
N LYS A 107 -3.27 17.61 2.03
CA LYS A 107 -4.52 18.35 2.29
C LYS A 107 -5.71 17.92 1.42
N MET A 108 -5.64 16.74 0.82
CA MET A 108 -6.70 16.09 0.07
C MET A 108 -7.64 15.37 1.07
N TYR A 109 -8.36 16.17 1.89
CA TYR A 109 -9.07 15.64 3.06
C TYR A 109 -10.27 14.75 2.69
N GLY A 110 -10.85 14.92 1.50
CA GLY A 110 -11.93 14.06 1.00
C GLY A 110 -11.42 12.65 0.72
N GLU A 111 -10.37 12.56 -0.07
CA GLU A 111 -9.72 11.31 -0.47
C GLU A 111 -9.10 10.60 0.75
N ALA A 112 -8.49 11.38 1.66
CA ALA A 112 -7.99 10.87 2.92
C ALA A 112 -9.10 10.21 3.76
N ALA A 113 -10.26 10.86 3.87
CA ALA A 113 -11.39 10.34 4.63
C ALA A 113 -11.92 9.02 4.02
N GLU A 114 -12.01 8.91 2.69
CA GLU A 114 -12.45 7.68 2.04
C GLU A 114 -11.44 6.54 2.26
N ALA A 115 -10.15 6.81 2.15
CA ALA A 115 -9.11 5.81 2.42
C ALA A 115 -9.13 5.34 3.89
N TYR A 116 -9.27 6.24 4.85
CA TYR A 116 -9.39 5.87 6.26
C TYR A 116 -10.66 5.08 6.58
N LYS A 117 -11.79 5.39 5.93
CA LYS A 117 -13.01 4.58 6.04
C LYS A 117 -12.77 3.16 5.56
N GLU A 118 -12.08 3.00 4.41
CA GLU A 118 -11.76 1.68 3.89
C GLU A 118 -10.81 0.91 4.82
N SER A 119 -9.82 1.59 5.40
CA SER A 119 -8.96 1.02 6.44
C SER A 119 -9.80 0.51 7.62
N LEU A 120 -10.73 1.32 8.15
CA LEU A 120 -11.58 0.95 9.29
C LEU A 120 -12.61 -0.14 8.97
N ARG A 121 -13.05 -0.30 7.73
CA ARG A 121 -13.88 -1.46 7.33
C ARG A 121 -13.13 -2.77 7.53
N ASN A 122 -11.83 -2.75 7.32
CA ASN A 122 -10.96 -3.92 7.43
C ASN A 122 -10.35 -4.09 8.84
N ASN A 123 -10.15 -3.01 9.58
CA ASN A 123 -9.68 -3.01 10.97
C ASN A 123 -10.46 -1.99 11.82
N PRO A 124 -11.66 -2.34 12.30
CA PRO A 124 -12.51 -1.41 13.05
C PRO A 124 -11.94 -0.95 14.40
N SER A 125 -10.98 -1.67 14.97
CA SER A 125 -10.39 -1.36 16.27
C SER A 125 -9.23 -0.36 16.21
N ASP A 126 -8.85 0.11 15.03
CA ASP A 126 -7.75 1.06 14.84
C ASP A 126 -8.16 2.47 15.28
N ASN A 127 -7.74 2.84 16.50
CA ASN A 127 -8.04 4.14 17.09
C ASN A 127 -7.29 5.29 16.39
N GLU A 128 -6.09 5.05 15.90
CA GLU A 128 -5.31 6.05 15.16
C GLU A 128 -6.00 6.43 13.85
N THR A 129 -6.39 5.43 13.07
CA THR A 129 -7.14 5.65 11.82
C THR A 129 -8.46 6.35 12.09
N ARG A 130 -9.17 6.00 13.19
CA ARG A 130 -10.42 6.65 13.57
C ARG A 130 -10.21 8.13 13.91
N TYR A 131 -9.17 8.46 14.65
CA TYR A 131 -8.80 9.83 14.98
C TYR A 131 -8.47 10.63 13.71
N ASN A 132 -7.65 10.08 12.82
CA ASN A 132 -7.25 10.72 11.57
C ASN A 132 -8.45 10.96 10.64
N LEU A 133 -9.37 10.01 10.55
CA LEU A 133 -10.63 10.18 9.84
C LEU A 133 -11.44 11.38 10.37
N ALA A 134 -11.63 11.44 11.69
CA ALA A 134 -12.39 12.53 12.32
C ALA A 134 -11.73 13.90 12.05
N LEU A 135 -10.40 13.95 12.09
CA LEU A 135 -9.64 15.15 11.77
C LEU A 135 -9.85 15.58 10.30
N CYS A 136 -9.75 14.65 9.35
CA CYS A 136 -9.97 14.94 7.93
C CYS A 136 -11.40 15.43 7.66
N MET A 137 -12.41 14.79 8.24
CA MET A 137 -13.80 15.22 8.09
C MET A 137 -14.03 16.64 8.64
N ARG A 138 -13.41 16.98 9.78
CA ARG A 138 -13.47 18.33 10.35
C ARG A 138 -12.83 19.37 9.42
N GLN A 139 -11.67 19.07 8.85
CA GLN A 139 -10.99 19.99 7.93
C GLN A 139 -11.76 20.17 6.62
N GLN A 140 -12.33 19.09 6.08
CA GLN A 140 -13.18 19.15 4.91
C GLN A 140 -14.39 20.06 5.12
N LYS A 141 -15.09 19.92 6.25
CA LYS A 141 -16.22 20.78 6.62
C LYS A 141 -15.81 22.26 6.73
N LYS A 142 -14.68 22.53 7.39
CA LYS A 142 -14.13 23.89 7.52
C LYS A 142 -13.82 24.52 6.16
N ASN A 143 -13.19 23.75 5.28
CA ASN A 143 -12.85 24.23 3.93
C ASN A 143 -14.11 24.55 3.10
N LYS A 144 -15.17 23.72 3.21
CA LYS A 144 -16.44 23.96 2.56
C LYS A 144 -17.08 25.26 3.06
N GLN A 145 -17.18 25.45 4.37
CA GLN A 145 -17.76 26.67 4.96
C GLN A 145 -17.01 27.94 4.56
N ASN A 146 -15.69 27.89 4.43
CA ASN A 146 -14.89 29.03 4.00
C ASN A 146 -15.16 29.38 2.53
N LYS A 147 -15.31 28.38 1.65
CA LYS A 147 -15.68 28.60 0.25
C LYS A 147 -17.06 29.24 0.11
N ASP A 148 -18.06 28.73 0.86
CA ASP A 148 -19.41 29.26 0.84
C ASP A 148 -19.46 30.75 1.28
N LYS A 149 -18.72 31.11 2.34
CA LYS A 149 -18.57 32.50 2.81
C LYS A 149 -17.89 33.43 1.81
N GLN A 150 -16.94 32.93 1.03
CA GLN A 150 -16.27 33.71 -0.02
C GLN A 150 -17.18 33.95 -1.22
N GLN A 151 -18.03 32.98 -1.57
CA GLN A 151 -19.02 33.14 -2.66
C GLN A 151 -20.14 34.13 -2.32
N GLN A 152 -20.51 34.22 -1.04
CA GLN A 152 -21.55 35.19 -0.58
C GLN A 152 -21.05 36.64 -0.54
N LYS A 153 -19.75 36.88 -0.62
CA LYS A 153 -19.13 38.23 -0.57
C LYS A 153 -18.84 38.81 -1.95
N LYS A 154 -19.13 38.08 -3.02
CA LYS A 154 -19.02 38.51 -4.42
C LYS A 154 -20.38 38.88 -4.98
#